data_8d4bfefb50b9e933538d4df725d99999
#
_entry.id   8d4bfefb50b9e933538d4df725d99999
#
_cell.length_a   1.000
_cell.length_b   1.000
_cell.length_c   1.000
_cell.angle_alpha   90.00
_cell.angle_beta   90.00
_cell.angle_gamma   90.00
#
_symmetry.space_group_name_H-M   'P 1'
#
loop_
_entity.id
_entity.type
_entity.pdbx_description
1 polymer ?
#
loop_
_entity_poly.entity_id
_entity_poly.type
_entity_poly.pdbx_seq_one_letter_code
_entity_poly.pdbx_strand_id
1 'polypeptide(L)'
;IFWVLEALSAIAGAVFYILAIINTKNIGENWYLASGNYYFFIGLVIVGAIMAVFSAFYIGSEYDQGTIRNKLNVGCTRNSIYLTNLIVVVTSSVLFTITHIAASVVVGLPFLGGLMWEALAPVGWRIPTAIVMLLCYSAVFTFIAMQDSNKSRSLIIIAIQ
;
A
#
# COMPACT_ATOMS: atom_id res chain seq x y z
N ILE A 1 2.08 -8.53 -13.16
CA ILE A 1 1.17 -8.15 -12.05
C ILE A 1 1.74 -6.96 -11.29
N PHE A 2 3.00 -6.98 -10.84
CA PHE A 2 3.62 -5.88 -10.08
C PHE A 2 3.44 -4.51 -10.78
N TRP A 3 3.85 -4.37 -12.04
CA TRP A 3 3.72 -3.12 -12.80
C TRP A 3 2.27 -2.63 -12.96
N VAL A 4 1.31 -3.56 -13.04
CA VAL A 4 -0.12 -3.21 -13.12
C VAL A 4 -0.59 -2.64 -11.79
N LEU A 5 -0.19 -3.25 -10.68
CA LEU A 5 -0.53 -2.78 -9.33
C LEU A 5 0.16 -1.44 -9.00
N GLU A 6 1.38 -1.25 -9.49
CA GLU A 6 2.10 0.02 -9.40
C GLU A 6 1.34 1.14 -10.13
N ALA A 7 0.92 0.87 -11.36
CA ALA A 7 0.10 1.82 -12.13
C ALA A 7 -1.24 2.12 -11.43
N LEU A 8 -1.90 1.11 -10.86
CA LEU A 8 -3.12 1.29 -10.08
C LEU A 8 -2.90 2.17 -8.85
N SER A 9 -1.79 2.01 -8.13
CA SER A 9 -1.47 2.84 -6.97
C SER A 9 -1.25 4.31 -7.37
N ALA A 10 -0.59 4.56 -8.50
CA ALA A 10 -0.39 5.90 -9.05
C ALA A 10 -1.72 6.55 -9.45
N ILE A 11 -2.58 5.81 -10.16
CA ILE A 11 -3.90 6.29 -10.57
C ILE A 11 -4.76 6.59 -9.34
N ALA A 12 -4.76 5.72 -8.35
CA ALA A 12 -5.47 5.94 -7.10
C ALA A 12 -5.01 7.23 -6.41
N GLY A 13 -3.69 7.45 -6.29
CA GLY A 13 -3.11 8.67 -5.73
C GLY A 13 -3.58 9.94 -6.44
N ALA A 14 -3.54 9.93 -7.77
CA ALA A 14 -4.00 11.05 -8.60
C ALA A 14 -5.50 11.33 -8.42
N VAL A 15 -6.35 10.29 -8.50
CA VAL A 15 -7.81 10.41 -8.38
C VAL A 15 -8.21 10.92 -7.00
N PHE A 16 -7.63 10.38 -5.93
CA PHE A 16 -7.96 10.83 -4.58
C PHE A 16 -7.58 12.29 -4.36
N TYR A 17 -6.48 12.71 -4.93
CA TYR A 17 -6.06 14.10 -4.85
C TYR A 17 -6.98 15.05 -5.64
N ILE A 18 -7.43 14.64 -6.82
CA ILE A 18 -8.43 15.39 -7.60
C ILE A 18 -9.75 15.52 -6.83
N LEU A 19 -10.22 14.44 -6.22
CA LEU A 19 -11.42 14.46 -5.37
C LEU A 19 -11.24 15.39 -4.16
N ALA A 20 -10.05 15.42 -3.56
CA ALA A 20 -9.72 16.34 -2.49
C ALA A 20 -9.86 17.79 -2.94
N ILE A 21 -9.32 18.15 -4.11
CA ILE A 21 -9.37 19.51 -4.67
C ILE A 21 -10.83 19.91 -4.96
N ILE A 22 -11.62 19.03 -5.57
CA ILE A 22 -13.03 19.32 -5.89
C ILE A 22 -13.84 19.57 -4.61
N ASN A 23 -13.68 18.73 -3.60
CA ASN A 23 -14.40 18.90 -2.33
C ASN A 23 -13.97 20.18 -1.59
N THR A 24 -12.68 20.54 -1.65
CA THR A 24 -12.17 21.73 -0.96
C THR A 24 -12.71 23.01 -1.59
N LYS A 25 -12.85 23.07 -2.91
CA LYS A 25 -13.47 24.22 -3.60
C LYS A 25 -14.93 24.45 -3.22
N ASN A 26 -15.64 23.39 -2.80
CA ASN A 26 -17.06 23.49 -2.46
C ASN A 26 -17.33 23.91 -1.00
N ILE A 27 -16.35 23.82 -0.09
CA ILE A 27 -16.58 23.88 1.37
C ILE A 27 -15.87 25.10 2.05
N GLY A 28 -14.97 25.81 1.35
CA GLY A 28 -14.29 27.02 1.88
C GLY A 28 -12.94 26.77 2.54
N GLU A 29 -12.18 27.85 2.80
CA GLU A 29 -10.73 27.82 3.09
C GLU A 29 -10.27 27.05 4.33
N ASN A 30 -11.08 26.90 5.36
CA ASN A 30 -10.67 26.25 6.62
C ASN A 30 -10.59 24.73 6.58
N TRP A 31 -10.97 24.10 5.46
CA TRP A 31 -11.01 22.64 5.29
C TRP A 31 -9.71 22.02 4.73
N TYR A 32 -8.76 22.84 4.28
CA TYR A 32 -7.53 22.33 3.66
C TYR A 32 -6.72 21.39 4.57
N LEU A 33 -6.62 21.70 5.86
CA LEU A 33 -5.87 20.89 6.81
C LEU A 33 -6.62 19.61 7.21
N ALA A 34 -7.92 19.69 7.41
CA ALA A 34 -8.73 18.54 7.78
C ALA A 34 -8.92 17.57 6.61
N SER A 35 -9.18 18.08 5.40
CA SER A 35 -9.33 17.27 4.20
C SER A 35 -8.01 16.59 3.82
N GLY A 36 -6.87 17.27 3.89
CA GLY A 36 -5.56 16.68 3.59
C GLY A 36 -5.24 15.47 4.47
N ASN A 37 -5.61 15.48 5.76
CA ASN A 37 -5.46 14.34 6.65
C ASN A 37 -6.36 13.16 6.24
N TYR A 38 -7.63 13.43 5.97
CA TYR A 38 -8.60 12.43 5.59
C TYR A 38 -8.20 11.68 4.32
N TYR A 39 -7.85 12.41 3.26
CA TYR A 39 -7.42 11.81 1.99
C TYR A 39 -6.09 11.06 2.09
N PHE A 40 -5.17 11.49 2.95
CA PHE A 40 -3.94 10.77 3.23
C PHE A 40 -4.22 9.38 3.82
N PHE A 41 -5.09 9.28 4.83
CA PHE A 41 -5.41 8.00 5.45
C PHE A 41 -6.21 7.08 4.53
N ILE A 42 -7.15 7.62 3.74
CA ILE A 42 -7.86 6.82 2.72
C ILE A 42 -6.87 6.28 1.68
N GLY A 43 -5.91 7.10 1.24
CA GLY A 43 -4.87 6.65 0.33
C GLY A 43 -4.08 5.47 0.87
N LEU A 44 -3.71 5.48 2.16
CA LEU A 44 -3.02 4.36 2.80
C LEU A 44 -3.87 3.08 2.86
N VAL A 45 -5.18 3.18 3.08
CA VAL A 45 -6.09 2.04 3.06
C VAL A 45 -6.12 1.39 1.66
N ILE A 46 -6.11 2.20 0.60
CA ILE A 46 -6.09 1.70 -0.77
C ILE A 46 -4.76 1.03 -1.10
N VAL A 47 -3.63 1.63 -0.70
CA VAL A 47 -2.33 0.97 -0.82
C VAL A 47 -2.34 -0.36 -0.07
N GLY A 48 -2.95 -0.43 1.11
CA GLY A 48 -3.16 -1.67 1.85
C GLY A 48 -3.93 -2.73 1.06
N ALA A 49 -5.02 -2.35 0.39
CA ALA A 49 -5.78 -3.25 -0.47
C ALA A 49 -4.96 -3.75 -1.68
N ILE A 50 -4.19 -2.89 -2.32
CA ILE A 50 -3.27 -3.27 -3.40
C ILE A 50 -2.22 -4.25 -2.89
N MET A 51 -1.69 -4.03 -1.69
CA MET A 51 -0.73 -4.92 -1.04
C MET A 51 -1.31 -6.30 -0.72
N ALA A 52 -2.59 -6.35 -0.31
CA ALA A 52 -3.29 -7.61 -0.09
C ALA A 52 -3.33 -8.46 -1.36
N VAL A 53 -3.71 -7.84 -2.48
CA VAL A 53 -3.72 -8.49 -3.80
C VAL A 53 -2.31 -8.92 -4.21
N PHE A 54 -1.32 -8.04 -4.06
CA PHE A 54 0.07 -8.35 -4.41
C PHE A 54 0.61 -9.54 -3.62
N SER A 55 0.46 -9.54 -2.28
CA SER A 55 0.96 -10.62 -1.42
C SER A 55 0.31 -11.97 -1.75
N ALA A 56 -1.00 -11.98 -1.98
CA ALA A 56 -1.73 -13.19 -2.35
C ALA A 56 -1.25 -13.77 -3.69
N PHE A 57 -1.06 -12.93 -4.71
CA PHE A 57 -0.55 -13.38 -6.01
C PHE A 57 0.92 -13.79 -5.96
N TYR A 58 1.77 -13.02 -5.28
CA TYR A 58 3.19 -13.30 -5.18
C TYR A 58 3.45 -14.63 -4.46
N ILE A 59 2.94 -14.77 -3.23
CA ILE A 59 3.13 -15.97 -2.43
C ILE A 59 2.39 -17.16 -3.04
N GLY A 60 1.17 -16.96 -3.54
CA GLY A 60 0.42 -18.01 -4.23
C GLY A 60 1.16 -18.53 -5.47
N SER A 61 1.89 -17.67 -6.21
CA SER A 61 2.71 -18.15 -7.34
C SER A 61 3.91 -18.99 -6.89
N GLU A 62 4.51 -18.71 -5.74
CA GLU A 62 5.59 -19.56 -5.17
C GLU A 62 5.08 -20.95 -4.80
N TYR A 63 3.83 -21.07 -4.30
CA TYR A 63 3.21 -22.36 -4.02
C TYR A 63 2.91 -23.14 -5.30
N ASP A 64 2.32 -22.50 -6.30
CA ASP A 64 1.97 -23.16 -7.57
C ASP A 64 3.19 -23.67 -8.34
N GLN A 65 4.28 -22.90 -8.31
CA GLN A 65 5.53 -23.30 -8.95
C GLN A 65 6.34 -24.31 -8.14
N GLY A 66 5.86 -24.70 -6.95
CA GLY A 66 6.57 -25.62 -6.06
C GLY A 66 7.87 -25.04 -5.47
N THR A 67 8.11 -23.74 -5.60
CA THR A 67 9.34 -23.07 -5.14
C THR A 67 9.51 -23.24 -3.64
N ILE A 68 8.44 -23.11 -2.86
CA ILE A 68 8.47 -23.30 -1.40
C ILE A 68 8.85 -24.74 -1.04
N ARG A 69 8.32 -25.74 -1.77
CA ARG A 69 8.66 -27.14 -1.56
C ARG A 69 10.15 -27.38 -1.86
N ASN A 70 10.66 -26.81 -2.94
CA ASN A 70 12.08 -26.93 -3.29
C ASN A 70 12.98 -26.25 -2.23
N LYS A 71 12.63 -25.08 -1.73
CA LYS A 71 13.35 -24.40 -0.65
C LYS A 71 13.40 -25.26 0.63
N LEU A 72 12.32 -25.94 0.98
CA LEU A 72 12.29 -26.87 2.12
C LEU A 72 13.16 -28.10 1.90
N ASN A 73 13.17 -28.67 0.70
CA ASN A 73 13.99 -29.84 0.37
C ASN A 73 15.50 -29.54 0.43
N VAL A 74 15.90 -28.31 0.16
CA VAL A 74 17.31 -27.85 0.27
C VAL A 74 17.69 -27.53 1.74
N GLY A 75 16.74 -27.64 2.69
CA GLY A 75 17.01 -27.46 4.13
C GLY A 75 16.70 -26.03 4.64
N CYS A 76 16.03 -25.18 3.87
CA CYS A 76 15.59 -23.88 4.38
C CYS A 76 14.53 -24.04 5.48
N THR A 77 14.67 -23.32 6.56
CA THR A 77 13.66 -23.32 7.63
C THR A 77 12.41 -22.54 7.22
N ARG A 78 11.24 -22.92 7.75
CA ARG A 78 9.98 -22.22 7.47
C ARG A 78 10.04 -20.75 7.85
N ASN A 79 10.74 -20.41 8.94
CA ASN A 79 10.93 -19.03 9.38
C ASN A 79 11.76 -18.21 8.37
N SER A 80 12.79 -18.81 7.78
CA SER A 80 13.62 -18.15 6.76
C SER A 80 12.79 -17.84 5.50
N ILE A 81 11.95 -18.78 5.08
CA ILE A 81 11.05 -18.59 3.92
C ILE A 81 10.05 -17.47 4.21
N TYR A 82 9.45 -17.46 5.42
CA TYR A 82 8.53 -16.40 5.83
C TYR A 82 9.19 -15.02 5.82
N LEU A 83 10.37 -14.90 6.45
CA LEU A 83 11.11 -13.64 6.50
C LEU A 83 11.49 -13.13 5.12
N THR A 84 11.92 -14.01 4.22
CA THR A 84 12.25 -13.61 2.84
C THR A 84 11.02 -13.05 2.12
N ASN A 85 9.88 -13.71 2.21
CA ASN A 85 8.65 -13.25 1.60
C ASN A 85 8.14 -11.95 2.23
N LEU A 86 8.25 -11.82 3.56
CA LEU A 86 7.92 -10.59 4.27
C LEU A 86 8.77 -9.40 3.78
N ILE A 87 10.08 -9.59 3.62
CA ILE A 87 10.97 -8.54 3.12
C ILE A 87 10.55 -8.08 1.71
N VAL A 88 10.22 -9.01 0.82
CA VAL A 88 9.77 -8.68 -0.53
C VAL A 88 8.45 -7.91 -0.49
N VAL A 89 7.49 -8.34 0.32
CA VAL A 89 6.20 -7.67 0.47
C VAL A 89 6.37 -6.27 1.08
N VAL A 90 7.21 -6.11 2.12
CA VAL A 90 7.52 -4.81 2.71
C VAL A 90 8.18 -3.88 1.70
N THR A 91 9.16 -4.36 0.94
CA THR A 91 9.83 -3.55 -0.08
C THR A 91 8.85 -3.08 -1.15
N SER A 92 7.97 -3.97 -1.61
CA SER A 92 6.91 -3.63 -2.56
C SER A 92 5.92 -2.61 -2.00
N SER A 93 5.57 -2.70 -0.71
CA SER A 93 4.67 -1.74 -0.06
C SER A 93 5.26 -0.33 -0.02
N VAL A 94 6.55 -0.22 0.25
CA VAL A 94 7.26 1.06 0.23
C VAL A 94 7.23 1.66 -1.18
N LEU A 95 7.48 0.86 -2.22
CA LEU A 95 7.43 1.32 -3.60
C LEU A 95 6.02 1.82 -3.98
N PHE A 96 4.97 1.04 -3.71
CA PHE A 96 3.59 1.47 -3.98
C PHE A 96 3.22 2.76 -3.24
N THR A 97 3.68 2.93 -2.01
CA THR A 97 3.43 4.15 -1.24
C THR A 97 4.17 5.36 -1.82
N ILE A 98 5.43 5.19 -2.21
CA ILE A 98 6.21 6.26 -2.85
C ILE A 98 5.54 6.69 -4.15
N THR A 99 5.12 5.73 -4.99
CA THR A 99 4.45 6.01 -6.26
C THR A 99 3.11 6.71 -6.04
N HIS A 100 2.33 6.27 -5.04
CA HIS A 100 1.06 6.89 -4.66
C HIS A 100 1.26 8.36 -4.23
N ILE A 101 2.24 8.61 -3.36
CA ILE A 101 2.56 9.97 -2.88
C ILE A 101 3.09 10.83 -4.03
N ALA A 102 3.99 10.31 -4.85
CA ALA A 102 4.55 11.03 -5.99
C ALA A 102 3.44 11.46 -6.98
N ALA A 103 2.53 10.55 -7.32
CA ALA A 103 1.38 10.84 -8.18
C ALA A 103 0.47 11.92 -7.57
N SER A 104 0.21 11.85 -6.26
CA SER A 104 -0.58 12.84 -5.54
C SER A 104 0.07 14.23 -5.56
N VAL A 105 1.39 14.30 -5.37
CA VAL A 105 2.16 15.56 -5.39
C VAL A 105 2.18 16.16 -6.79
N VAL A 106 2.46 15.36 -7.83
CA VAL A 106 2.50 15.84 -9.22
C VAL A 106 1.16 16.43 -9.65
N VAL A 107 0.05 15.81 -9.28
CA VAL A 107 -1.29 16.34 -9.58
C VAL A 107 -1.63 17.55 -8.71
N GLY A 108 -1.16 17.56 -7.46
CA GLY A 108 -1.50 18.61 -6.49
C GLY A 108 -0.79 19.94 -6.71
N LEU A 109 0.48 19.92 -7.09
CA LEU A 109 1.29 21.13 -7.26
C LEU A 109 0.66 22.20 -8.16
N PRO A 110 0.10 21.90 -9.34
CA PRO A 110 -0.49 22.89 -10.23
C PRO A 110 -1.74 23.56 -9.66
N PHE A 111 -2.47 22.88 -8.77
CA PHE A 111 -3.76 23.34 -8.26
C PHE A 111 -3.70 24.05 -6.93
N LEU A 112 -2.68 23.81 -6.12
CA LEU A 112 -2.52 24.35 -4.77
C LEU A 112 -1.60 25.58 -4.68
N GLY A 113 -1.05 26.05 -5.81
CA GLY A 113 -0.24 27.27 -5.83
C GLY A 113 1.07 27.20 -5.05
N GLY A 114 1.58 26.01 -4.80
CA GLY A 114 2.79 25.75 -4.03
C GLY A 114 2.53 24.94 -2.77
N LEU A 115 3.55 24.23 -2.31
CA LEU A 115 3.54 23.54 -1.02
C LEU A 115 3.47 24.58 0.09
N MET A 116 2.33 24.75 0.70
CA MET A 116 2.22 25.57 1.91
C MET A 116 3.02 24.88 3.02
N TRP A 117 4.06 25.53 3.50
CA TRP A 117 4.89 25.06 4.62
C TRP A 117 4.07 24.77 5.87
N GLU A 118 2.93 25.44 6.05
CA GLU A 118 1.98 25.18 7.12
C GLU A 118 1.31 23.80 7.05
N ALA A 119 1.21 23.21 5.86
CA ALA A 119 0.73 21.84 5.69
C ALA A 119 1.81 20.79 6.01
N LEU A 120 3.07 21.16 6.14
CA LEU A 120 4.19 20.27 6.45
C LEU A 120 4.34 19.99 7.96
N ALA A 121 3.93 20.91 8.84
CA ALA A 121 4.03 20.73 10.28
C ALA A 121 3.36 19.40 10.78
N PRO A 122 2.15 19.02 10.32
CA PRO A 122 1.55 17.74 10.67
C PRO A 122 2.14 16.53 9.94
N VAL A 123 3.03 16.71 8.95
CA VAL A 123 3.64 15.59 8.20
C VAL A 123 4.57 14.73 9.09
N GLY A 124 5.22 15.34 10.07
CA GLY A 124 6.09 14.64 11.02
C GLY A 124 5.41 13.49 11.78
N TRP A 125 4.12 13.63 12.14
CA TRP A 125 3.32 12.60 12.75
C TRP A 125 2.82 11.55 11.76
N ARG A 126 2.54 11.93 10.49
CA ARG A 126 1.94 11.07 9.47
C ARG A 126 2.92 10.03 8.96
N ILE A 127 4.21 10.38 8.84
CA ILE A 127 5.25 9.46 8.38
C ILE A 127 5.38 8.22 9.28
N PRO A 128 5.59 8.35 10.61
CA PRO A 128 5.68 7.17 11.47
C PRO A 128 4.38 6.36 11.50
N THR A 129 3.21 7.01 11.48
CA THR A 129 1.92 6.33 11.42
C THR A 129 1.78 5.51 10.13
N ALA A 130 2.14 6.08 8.98
CA ALA A 130 2.13 5.39 7.70
C ALA A 130 3.07 4.18 7.70
N ILE A 131 4.29 4.32 8.23
CA ILE A 131 5.26 3.23 8.31
C ILE A 131 4.70 2.09 9.16
N VAL A 132 4.13 2.38 10.34
CA VAL A 132 3.54 1.37 11.21
C VAL A 132 2.38 0.66 10.53
N MET A 133 1.47 1.39 9.87
CA MET A 133 0.35 0.80 9.13
C MET A 133 0.84 -0.12 8.01
N LEU A 134 1.83 0.31 7.22
CA LEU A 134 2.39 -0.50 6.13
C LEU A 134 3.07 -1.78 6.65
N LEU A 135 3.81 -1.70 7.76
CA LEU A 135 4.41 -2.87 8.38
C LEU A 135 3.35 -3.84 8.91
N CYS A 136 2.31 -3.34 9.54
CA CYS A 136 1.19 -4.16 10.00
C CYS A 136 0.48 -4.85 8.83
N TYR A 137 0.12 -4.13 7.78
CA TYR A 137 -0.51 -4.71 6.59
C TYR A 137 0.38 -5.78 5.94
N SER A 138 1.66 -5.48 5.72
CA SER A 138 2.58 -6.43 5.10
C SER A 138 2.75 -7.70 5.93
N ALA A 139 2.84 -7.60 7.26
CA ALA A 139 2.97 -8.75 8.15
C ALA A 139 1.71 -9.63 8.11
N VAL A 140 0.53 -9.01 8.27
CA VAL A 140 -0.76 -9.73 8.29
C VAL A 140 -1.03 -10.41 6.95
N PHE A 141 -0.88 -9.68 5.83
CA PHE A 141 -1.16 -10.24 4.51
C PHE A 141 -0.15 -11.34 4.11
N THR A 142 1.12 -11.18 4.46
CA THR A 142 2.11 -12.25 4.26
C THR A 142 1.76 -13.49 5.08
N PHE A 143 1.35 -13.31 6.33
CA PHE A 143 0.95 -14.42 7.19
C PHE A 143 -0.26 -15.17 6.61
N ILE A 144 -1.32 -14.46 6.24
CA ILE A 144 -2.54 -15.05 5.65
C ILE A 144 -2.21 -15.76 4.34
N ALA A 145 -1.44 -15.12 3.46
CA ALA A 145 -1.08 -15.68 2.17
C ALA A 145 -0.21 -16.95 2.29
N MET A 146 0.61 -17.06 3.34
CA MET A 146 1.41 -18.26 3.60
C MET A 146 0.62 -19.38 4.28
N GLN A 147 -0.44 -19.07 5.01
CA GLN A 147 -1.28 -20.05 5.67
C GLN A 147 -2.18 -20.77 4.65
N ASP A 148 -2.56 -20.09 3.59
CA ASP A 148 -3.46 -20.62 2.56
C ASP A 148 -2.68 -20.91 1.26
N SER A 149 -2.49 -22.19 0.94
CA SER A 149 -1.74 -22.63 -0.24
C SER A 149 -2.46 -22.35 -1.58
N ASN A 150 -3.68 -21.82 -1.54
CA ASN A 150 -4.54 -21.58 -2.71
C ASN A 150 -4.76 -20.08 -2.95
N LYS A 151 -4.30 -19.54 -4.08
CA LYS A 151 -4.47 -18.13 -4.47
C LYS A 151 -5.89 -17.60 -4.30
N SER A 152 -6.88 -18.39 -4.72
CA SER A 152 -8.28 -17.96 -4.67
C SER A 152 -8.83 -17.87 -3.25
N ARG A 153 -8.41 -18.75 -2.35
CA ARG A 153 -8.85 -18.73 -0.94
C ARG A 153 -8.20 -17.57 -0.20
N SER A 154 -6.91 -17.35 -0.41
CA SER A 154 -6.16 -16.24 0.20
C SER A 154 -6.80 -14.89 -0.16
N LEU A 155 -7.17 -14.68 -1.43
CA LEU A 155 -7.87 -13.45 -1.86
C LEU A 155 -9.24 -13.30 -1.20
N ILE A 156 -10.02 -14.38 -1.08
CA ILE A 156 -11.36 -14.36 -0.46
C ILE A 156 -11.24 -14.00 1.03
N ILE A 157 -10.31 -14.63 1.75
CA ILE A 157 -10.11 -14.37 3.19
C ILE A 157 -9.73 -12.90 3.42
N ILE A 158 -8.82 -12.36 2.59
CA ILE A 158 -8.39 -10.96 2.69
C ILE A 158 -9.51 -9.97 2.34
N ALA A 159 -10.41 -10.33 1.41
CA ALA A 159 -11.51 -9.46 0.99
C ALA A 159 -12.68 -9.41 2.00
N ILE A 160 -12.78 -10.37 2.90
CA ILE A 160 -13.86 -10.47 3.91
C ILE A 160 -13.49 -9.77 5.22
N GLN A 161 -12.21 -9.47 5.46
CA GLN A 161 -11.73 -8.71 6.62
C GLN A 161 -11.74 -7.20 6.34
#